data_9dd2731aa384ae07ecad0d80ab389264
#
_entry.id   9dd2731aa384ae07ecad0d80ab389264
#
_cell.length_a   1.000
_cell.length_b   1.000
_cell.length_c   1.000
_cell.angle_alpha   90.00
_cell.angle_beta   90.00
_cell.angle_gamma   90.00
#
_symmetry.space_group_name_H-M   'P 1'
#
loop_
_entity.id
_entity.type
_entity.pdbx_description
1 polymer ?
#
loop_
_entity_poly.entity_id
_entity_poly.type
_entity_poly.pdbx_seq_one_letter_code
_entity_poly.pdbx_strand_id
1 'polypeptide(L)'
;MPINDLQQAAQKIAGFLATLNKLGGLRLKYRISAGSGAGDAEGMAPALCVELAGPDLPLVTQRHGELLLALETIAVQILRLDQREGDLVSFDAANFKALRAQELRLTAETAAEKVRKSGVPFAFPPMNSRERRQLHMVFRDLEGVETASSGEGPGRFLAVYPEGKTNLPVVPPVKPRGFSRR
;
A
#
# COMPACT_ATOMS: atom_id res chain seq x y z
N MET A 1 -22.05 3.90 -5.89
CA MET A 1 -22.54 5.24 -6.23
C MET A 1 -21.38 6.20 -6.12
N PRO A 2 -21.06 7.05 -7.10
CA PRO A 2 -20.01 8.04 -6.93
C PRO A 2 -20.34 8.89 -5.69
N ILE A 3 -19.30 9.43 -5.04
CA ILE A 3 -19.47 10.34 -3.89
C ILE A 3 -20.27 11.54 -4.38
N ASN A 4 -21.59 11.51 -4.16
CA ASN A 4 -22.51 12.54 -4.67
C ASN A 4 -22.35 13.88 -3.97
N ASP A 5 -21.73 13.89 -2.78
CA ASP A 5 -21.48 15.10 -2.01
C ASP A 5 -20.08 15.01 -1.38
N LEU A 6 -19.11 15.55 -2.11
CA LEU A 6 -17.70 15.59 -1.67
C LEU A 6 -17.53 16.39 -0.37
N GLN A 7 -18.37 17.41 -0.15
CA GLN A 7 -18.30 18.22 1.05
C GLN A 7 -18.76 17.42 2.28
N GLN A 8 -19.85 16.69 2.15
CA GLN A 8 -20.35 15.82 3.21
C GLN A 8 -19.36 14.68 3.51
N ALA A 9 -18.78 14.09 2.47
CA ALA A 9 -17.77 13.06 2.62
C ALA A 9 -16.52 13.60 3.35
N ALA A 10 -16.03 14.77 2.97
CA ALA A 10 -14.93 15.44 3.63
C ALA A 10 -15.23 15.73 5.12
N GLN A 11 -16.45 16.18 5.44
CA GLN A 11 -16.88 16.42 6.82
C GLN A 11 -16.88 15.14 7.66
N LYS A 12 -17.35 14.01 7.11
CA LYS A 12 -17.33 12.71 7.80
C LYS A 12 -15.91 12.26 8.10
N ILE A 13 -15.01 12.37 7.11
CA ILE A 13 -13.59 12.05 7.30
C ILE A 13 -12.95 12.97 8.34
N ALA A 14 -13.21 14.27 8.29
CA ALA A 14 -12.71 15.23 9.27
C ALA A 14 -13.18 14.91 10.69
N GLY A 15 -14.47 14.57 10.86
CA GLY A 15 -15.03 14.13 12.14
C GLY A 15 -14.38 12.86 12.68
N PHE A 16 -14.11 11.89 11.80
CA PHE A 16 -13.38 10.67 12.15
C PHE A 16 -11.96 10.99 12.64
N LEU A 17 -11.19 11.78 11.89
CA LEU A 17 -9.81 12.14 12.25
C LEU A 17 -9.76 12.99 13.54
N ALA A 18 -10.72 13.91 13.75
CA ALA A 18 -10.83 14.67 14.98
C ALA A 18 -11.12 13.76 16.19
N THR A 19 -11.99 12.76 16.03
CA THR A 19 -12.29 11.77 17.05
C THR A 19 -11.08 10.92 17.38
N LEU A 20 -10.35 10.48 16.35
CA LEU A 20 -9.12 9.71 16.50
C LEU A 20 -8.04 10.49 17.26
N ASN A 21 -7.85 11.76 16.95
CA ASN A 21 -6.94 12.63 17.69
C ASN A 21 -7.37 12.78 19.15
N LYS A 22 -8.66 13.06 19.40
CA LYS A 22 -9.17 13.34 20.73
C LYS A 22 -9.18 12.10 21.64
N LEU A 23 -9.66 10.97 21.14
CA LEU A 23 -9.83 9.73 21.91
C LEU A 23 -8.63 8.79 21.79
N GLY A 24 -8.00 8.73 20.61
CA GLY A 24 -6.81 7.93 20.34
C GLY A 24 -5.50 8.55 20.80
N GLY A 25 -5.54 9.82 21.22
CA GLY A 25 -4.35 10.54 21.68
C GLY A 25 -3.32 10.85 20.59
N LEU A 26 -3.71 10.74 19.31
CA LEU A 26 -2.83 11.06 18.19
C LEU A 26 -2.77 12.57 17.96
N ARG A 27 -1.61 13.05 17.53
CA ARG A 27 -1.37 14.46 17.20
C ARG A 27 -1.15 14.63 15.71
N LEU A 28 -2.19 14.25 14.93
CA LEU A 28 -2.18 14.37 13.48
C LEU A 28 -2.86 15.68 13.07
N LYS A 29 -2.23 16.38 12.13
CA LYS A 29 -2.83 17.44 11.33
C LYS A 29 -3.26 16.83 10.02
N TYR A 30 -4.30 17.34 9.39
CA TYR A 30 -4.77 16.85 8.12
C TYR A 30 -5.28 17.97 7.23
N ARG A 31 -5.13 17.78 5.94
CA ARG A 31 -5.75 18.58 4.89
C ARG A 31 -6.58 17.66 4.02
N ILE A 32 -7.83 18.03 3.78
CA ILE A 32 -8.71 17.31 2.86
C ILE A 32 -8.95 18.20 1.65
N SER A 33 -8.69 17.68 0.47
CA SER A 33 -8.86 18.37 -0.79
C SER A 33 -9.61 17.49 -1.79
N ALA A 34 -10.31 18.09 -2.73
CA ALA A 34 -10.79 17.37 -3.89
C ALA A 34 -9.59 16.87 -4.70
N GLY A 35 -9.70 15.68 -5.24
CA GLY A 35 -8.66 15.11 -6.09
C GLY A 35 -8.48 15.92 -7.37
N SER A 36 -7.24 16.04 -7.83
CA SER A 36 -6.86 16.88 -8.97
C SER A 36 -7.18 16.27 -10.34
N GLY A 37 -7.85 15.13 -10.40
CA GLY A 37 -8.17 14.46 -11.67
C GLY A 37 -6.97 13.84 -12.41
N ALA A 38 -5.74 14.01 -11.91
CA ALA A 38 -4.57 13.31 -12.41
C ALA A 38 -4.56 11.89 -11.78
N GLY A 39 -5.07 10.91 -12.51
CA GLY A 39 -5.01 9.50 -12.09
C GLY A 39 -3.57 9.03 -12.00
N ASP A 40 -3.33 8.10 -11.07
CA ASP A 40 -2.14 7.26 -11.10
C ASP A 40 -2.16 6.46 -12.42
N ALA A 41 -1.05 5.83 -12.78
CA ALA A 41 -0.91 5.02 -14.00
C ALA A 41 -1.97 3.90 -14.17
N GLU A 42 -2.88 3.73 -13.21
CA GLU A 42 -3.97 2.74 -13.17
C GLU A 42 -5.39 3.34 -13.37
N GLY A 43 -5.54 4.63 -13.68
CA GLY A 43 -6.74 5.10 -14.39
C GLY A 43 -7.84 5.79 -13.59
N MET A 44 -7.90 5.81 -12.27
CA MET A 44 -8.93 6.57 -11.55
C MET A 44 -8.30 7.47 -10.49
N ALA A 45 -8.40 8.79 -10.73
CA ALA A 45 -7.97 9.78 -9.74
C ALA A 45 -8.88 9.72 -8.52
N PRO A 46 -8.33 9.79 -7.31
CA PRO A 46 -9.14 9.86 -6.10
C PRO A 46 -10.01 11.13 -6.14
N ALA A 47 -11.27 10.98 -5.73
CA ALA A 47 -12.19 12.11 -5.61
C ALA A 47 -11.86 12.97 -4.38
N LEU A 48 -11.32 12.36 -3.32
CA LEU A 48 -10.87 13.01 -2.10
C LEU A 48 -9.45 12.57 -1.74
N CYS A 49 -8.58 13.55 -1.51
CA CYS A 49 -7.22 13.35 -1.02
C CYS A 49 -7.12 13.86 0.42
N VAL A 50 -6.62 13.02 1.31
CA VAL A 50 -6.36 13.34 2.72
C VAL A 50 -4.86 13.31 2.95
N GLU A 51 -4.27 14.46 3.15
CA GLU A 51 -2.85 14.61 3.44
C GLU A 51 -2.64 14.73 4.95
N LEU A 52 -1.86 13.82 5.52
CA LEU A 52 -1.56 13.78 6.95
C LEU A 52 -0.21 14.42 7.24
N ALA A 53 -0.15 15.14 8.36
CA ALA A 53 1.06 15.75 8.90
C ALA A 53 1.03 15.70 10.43
N GLY A 54 2.07 16.18 11.09
CA GLY A 54 2.10 16.32 12.54
C GLY A 54 3.17 15.48 13.22
N PRO A 55 3.32 15.60 14.55
CA PRO A 55 4.38 14.95 15.30
C PRO A 55 4.31 13.42 15.25
N ASP A 56 3.11 12.85 15.14
CA ASP A 56 2.90 11.41 15.17
C ASP A 56 2.86 10.79 13.75
N LEU A 57 3.28 11.56 12.71
CA LEU A 57 3.40 11.07 11.35
C LEU A 57 4.27 9.80 11.21
N PRO A 58 5.39 9.64 11.96
CA PRO A 58 6.18 8.41 11.92
C PRO A 58 5.38 7.16 12.30
N LEU A 59 4.37 7.28 13.18
CA LEU A 59 3.48 6.15 13.52
C LEU A 59 2.64 5.71 12.33
N VAL A 60 2.24 6.67 11.48
CA VAL A 60 1.38 6.42 10.31
C VAL A 60 2.16 5.73 9.18
N THR A 61 3.44 6.10 9.01
CA THR A 61 4.28 5.62 7.91
C THR A 61 5.09 4.37 8.25
N GLN A 62 5.25 4.03 9.54
CA GLN A 62 5.96 2.81 9.94
C GLN A 62 5.27 1.54 9.43
N ARG A 63 6.02 0.42 9.43
CA ARG A 63 5.54 -0.88 8.94
C ARG A 63 4.91 -0.81 7.54
N HIS A 64 5.59 -0.11 6.65
CA HIS A 64 5.11 0.08 5.26
C HIS A 64 3.75 0.77 5.15
N GLY A 65 3.43 1.70 6.09
CA GLY A 65 2.19 2.45 6.07
C GLY A 65 0.95 1.66 6.49
N GLU A 66 1.10 0.64 7.34
CA GLU A 66 -0.01 -0.20 7.80
C GLU A 66 -1.14 0.64 8.43
N LEU A 67 -0.78 1.62 9.27
CA LEU A 67 -1.77 2.52 9.87
C LEU A 67 -2.41 3.44 8.82
N LEU A 68 -1.63 3.93 7.85
CA LEU A 68 -2.15 4.75 6.75
C LEU A 68 -3.23 4.00 5.96
N LEU A 69 -2.95 2.74 5.62
CA LEU A 69 -3.90 1.86 4.93
C LEU A 69 -5.14 1.57 5.78
N ALA A 70 -4.97 1.37 7.09
CA ALA A 70 -6.09 1.16 8.00
C ALA A 70 -7.01 2.40 8.09
N LEU A 71 -6.45 3.61 8.16
CA LEU A 71 -7.21 4.86 8.13
C LEU A 71 -7.99 5.03 6.83
N GLU A 72 -7.38 4.73 5.70
CA GLU A 72 -8.01 4.74 4.39
C GLU A 72 -9.18 3.74 4.33
N THR A 73 -8.96 2.51 4.80
CA THR A 73 -9.99 1.47 4.85
C THR A 73 -11.19 1.87 5.71
N ILE A 74 -10.93 2.45 6.89
CA ILE A 74 -12.00 2.92 7.78
C ILE A 74 -12.78 4.08 7.14
N ALA A 75 -12.09 5.01 6.48
CA ALA A 75 -12.73 6.12 5.78
C ALA A 75 -13.67 5.63 4.67
N VAL A 76 -13.23 4.64 3.87
CA VAL A 76 -14.06 3.98 2.85
C VAL A 76 -15.32 3.37 3.47
N GLN A 77 -15.21 2.71 4.62
CA GLN A 77 -16.35 2.14 5.36
C GLN A 77 -17.30 3.21 5.93
N ILE A 78 -16.77 4.29 6.49
CA ILE A 78 -17.56 5.43 7.00
C ILE A 78 -18.39 6.06 5.88
N LEU A 79 -17.80 6.14 4.69
CA LEU A 79 -18.49 6.67 3.51
C LEU A 79 -19.41 5.65 2.83
N ARG A 80 -19.38 4.38 3.28
CA ARG A 80 -20.16 3.26 2.72
C ARG A 80 -19.87 3.04 1.23
N LEU A 81 -18.63 3.23 0.83
CA LEU A 81 -18.17 2.95 -0.53
C LEU A 81 -17.98 1.44 -0.71
N ASP A 82 -18.25 0.95 -1.90
CA ASP A 82 -17.96 -0.45 -2.22
C ASP A 82 -16.46 -0.66 -2.53
N GLN A 83 -16.07 -1.93 -2.76
CA GLN A 83 -14.66 -2.25 -3.05
C GLN A 83 -14.11 -1.61 -4.33
N ARG A 84 -14.97 -1.30 -5.30
CA ARG A 84 -14.58 -0.67 -6.56
C ARG A 84 -14.44 0.85 -6.40
N GLU A 85 -15.15 1.40 -5.45
CA GLU A 85 -15.15 2.82 -5.11
C GLU A 85 -14.10 3.19 -4.05
N GLY A 86 -13.40 2.20 -3.47
CA GLY A 86 -12.39 2.42 -2.43
C GLY A 86 -11.25 3.34 -2.86
N ASP A 87 -10.89 3.32 -4.13
CA ASP A 87 -9.84 4.18 -4.70
C ASP A 87 -10.28 5.65 -4.86
N LEU A 88 -11.57 5.98 -4.63
CA LEU A 88 -12.05 7.37 -4.62
C LEU A 88 -11.55 8.18 -3.41
N VAL A 89 -11.04 7.53 -2.37
CA VAL A 89 -10.46 8.20 -1.19
C VAL A 89 -9.02 7.76 -1.03
N SER A 90 -8.10 8.71 -1.04
CA SER A 90 -6.67 8.43 -0.85
C SER A 90 -6.13 9.19 0.35
N PHE A 91 -5.45 8.49 1.25
CA PHE A 91 -4.67 9.07 2.33
C PHE A 91 -3.19 9.04 1.98
N ASP A 92 -2.49 10.13 2.20
CA ASP A 92 -1.02 10.17 2.10
C ASP A 92 -0.39 10.88 3.29
N ALA A 93 0.89 10.70 3.47
CA ALA A 93 1.67 11.20 4.59
C ALA A 93 3.08 11.56 4.09
N ALA A 94 3.34 12.82 3.80
CA ALA A 94 4.64 13.32 3.31
C ALA A 94 5.14 12.55 2.06
N ASN A 95 4.28 12.36 1.07
CA ASN A 95 4.55 11.61 -0.17
C ASN A 95 4.96 10.15 0.07
N PHE A 96 4.51 9.55 1.17
CA PHE A 96 4.86 8.17 1.54
C PHE A 96 4.54 7.17 0.41
N LYS A 97 3.37 7.29 -0.22
CA LYS A 97 2.97 6.36 -1.30
C LYS A 97 3.93 6.42 -2.49
N ALA A 98 4.33 7.62 -2.91
CA ALA A 98 5.26 7.79 -4.02
C ALA A 98 6.67 7.27 -3.69
N LEU A 99 7.18 7.60 -2.50
CA LEU A 99 8.47 7.10 -2.03
C LEU A 99 8.48 5.58 -1.91
N ARG A 100 7.40 4.99 -1.38
CA ARG A 100 7.27 3.55 -1.25
C ARG A 100 7.19 2.84 -2.61
N ALA A 101 6.48 3.40 -3.57
CA ALA A 101 6.42 2.89 -4.93
C ALA A 101 7.81 2.89 -5.60
N GLN A 102 8.58 3.95 -5.41
CA GLN A 102 9.96 4.04 -5.91
C GLN A 102 10.88 3.01 -5.25
N GLU A 103 10.81 2.83 -3.93
CA GLU A 103 11.56 1.81 -3.19
C GLU A 103 11.24 0.41 -3.70
N LEU A 104 9.96 0.08 -3.88
CA LEU A 104 9.52 -1.20 -4.41
C LEU A 104 10.06 -1.44 -5.82
N ARG A 105 10.03 -0.42 -6.68
CA ARG A 105 10.57 -0.51 -8.04
C ARG A 105 12.08 -0.82 -8.05
N LEU A 106 12.87 -0.07 -7.29
CA LEU A 106 14.32 -0.30 -7.19
C LEU A 106 14.64 -1.69 -6.62
N THR A 107 13.87 -2.13 -5.63
CA THR A 107 14.02 -3.47 -5.07
C THR A 107 13.65 -4.55 -6.10
N ALA A 108 12.63 -4.31 -6.93
CA ALA A 108 12.24 -5.22 -8.00
C ALA A 108 13.34 -5.37 -9.06
N GLU A 109 13.92 -4.26 -9.51
CA GLU A 109 15.02 -4.25 -10.48
C GLU A 109 16.23 -5.05 -9.96
N THR A 110 16.61 -4.81 -8.70
CA THR A 110 17.69 -5.55 -8.03
C THR A 110 17.39 -7.04 -7.90
N ALA A 111 16.14 -7.39 -7.52
CA ALA A 111 15.72 -8.78 -7.40
C ALA A 111 15.71 -9.49 -8.76
N ALA A 112 15.23 -8.81 -9.82
CA ALA A 112 15.25 -9.35 -11.18
C ALA A 112 16.67 -9.69 -11.64
N GLU A 113 17.62 -8.79 -11.45
CA GLU A 113 19.03 -9.04 -11.78
C GLU A 113 19.60 -10.23 -11.01
N LYS A 114 19.31 -10.31 -9.70
CA LYS A 114 19.77 -11.40 -8.85
C LYS A 114 19.22 -12.75 -9.35
N VAL A 115 17.92 -12.81 -9.64
CA VAL A 115 17.27 -14.03 -10.13
C VAL A 115 17.80 -14.45 -11.50
N ARG A 116 18.01 -13.50 -12.42
CA ARG A 116 18.61 -13.78 -13.75
C ARG A 116 20.04 -14.34 -13.64
N LYS A 117 20.86 -13.75 -12.76
CA LYS A 117 22.27 -14.16 -12.58
C LYS A 117 22.40 -15.51 -11.85
N SER A 118 21.58 -15.75 -10.84
CA SER A 118 21.69 -16.94 -9.99
C SER A 118 20.84 -18.14 -10.46
N GLY A 119 19.79 -17.88 -11.20
CA GLY A 119 18.78 -18.90 -11.52
C GLY A 119 17.94 -19.34 -10.31
N VAL A 120 18.08 -18.69 -9.16
CA VAL A 120 17.40 -19.04 -7.91
C VAL A 120 16.25 -18.08 -7.65
N PRO A 121 15.04 -18.57 -7.33
CA PRO A 121 13.91 -17.72 -6.99
C PRO A 121 14.18 -16.80 -5.80
N PHE A 122 13.57 -15.61 -5.82
CA PHE A 122 13.66 -14.63 -4.75
C PHE A 122 12.27 -14.36 -4.14
N ALA A 123 12.16 -14.37 -2.81
CA ALA A 123 10.93 -14.05 -2.11
C ALA A 123 11.02 -12.67 -1.47
N PHE A 124 10.05 -11.81 -1.77
CA PHE A 124 9.88 -10.55 -1.07
C PHE A 124 9.30 -10.78 0.34
N PRO A 125 9.51 -9.86 1.29
CA PRO A 125 8.80 -9.88 2.56
C PRO A 125 7.27 -9.89 2.36
N PRO A 126 6.49 -10.39 3.33
CA PRO A 126 5.04 -10.29 3.30
C PRO A 126 4.60 -8.84 3.12
N MET A 127 3.63 -8.62 2.24
CA MET A 127 3.14 -7.29 1.89
C MET A 127 1.66 -7.33 1.54
N ASN A 128 1.01 -6.17 1.56
CA ASN A 128 -0.41 -6.04 1.23
C ASN A 128 -0.69 -6.30 -0.27
N SER A 129 -1.96 -6.43 -0.63
CA SER A 129 -2.37 -6.76 -2.00
C SER A 129 -2.03 -5.68 -3.01
N ARG A 130 -2.08 -4.40 -2.61
CA ARG A 130 -1.73 -3.25 -3.47
C ARG A 130 -0.24 -3.27 -3.82
N GLU A 131 0.65 -3.46 -2.84
CA GLU A 131 2.09 -3.57 -3.08
C GLU A 131 2.45 -4.78 -3.95
N ARG A 132 1.80 -5.94 -3.70
CA ARG A 132 2.03 -7.12 -4.55
C ARG A 132 1.60 -6.87 -5.99
N ARG A 133 0.46 -6.19 -6.21
CA ARG A 133 0.01 -5.81 -7.54
C ARG A 133 0.99 -4.84 -8.21
N GLN A 134 1.47 -3.81 -7.50
CA GLN A 134 2.48 -2.89 -8.03
C GLN A 134 3.74 -3.65 -8.48
N LEU A 135 4.26 -4.54 -7.66
CA LEU A 135 5.42 -5.35 -8.02
C LEU A 135 5.14 -6.25 -9.24
N HIS A 136 3.97 -6.89 -9.30
CA HIS A 136 3.59 -7.65 -10.51
C HIS A 136 3.63 -6.80 -11.77
N MET A 137 3.14 -5.56 -11.71
CA MET A 137 3.16 -4.63 -12.83
C MET A 137 4.59 -4.25 -13.21
N VAL A 138 5.45 -3.93 -12.23
CA VAL A 138 6.87 -3.64 -12.49
C VAL A 138 7.58 -4.82 -13.13
N PHE A 139 7.38 -6.04 -12.61
CA PHE A 139 8.01 -7.24 -13.16
C PHE A 139 7.50 -7.63 -14.54
N ARG A 140 6.27 -7.28 -14.90
CA ARG A 140 5.74 -7.51 -16.25
C ARG A 140 6.55 -6.78 -17.32
N ASP A 141 7.14 -5.64 -16.96
CA ASP A 141 7.95 -4.83 -17.87
C ASP A 141 9.45 -5.24 -17.83
N LEU A 142 9.80 -6.24 -16.98
CA LEU A 142 11.17 -6.76 -16.84
C LEU A 142 11.29 -8.15 -17.49
N GLU A 143 12.12 -8.26 -18.52
CA GLU A 143 12.35 -9.52 -19.22
C GLU A 143 13.11 -10.56 -18.38
N GLY A 144 12.92 -11.84 -18.68
CA GLY A 144 13.70 -12.95 -18.11
C GLY A 144 13.30 -13.34 -16.67
N VAL A 145 12.19 -12.80 -16.16
CA VAL A 145 11.66 -13.14 -14.83
C VAL A 145 10.13 -13.22 -14.87
N GLU A 146 9.59 -14.07 -14.00
CA GLU A 146 8.16 -14.22 -13.76
C GLU A 146 7.84 -14.09 -12.28
N THR A 147 6.61 -13.75 -11.95
CA THR A 147 6.19 -13.55 -10.56
C THR A 147 4.96 -14.36 -10.20
N ALA A 148 4.92 -14.85 -8.97
CA ALA A 148 3.76 -15.49 -8.39
C ALA A 148 3.54 -15.02 -6.94
N SER A 149 2.27 -14.85 -6.54
CA SER A 149 1.92 -14.59 -5.14
C SER A 149 1.75 -15.90 -4.40
N SER A 150 2.48 -16.08 -3.30
CA SER A 150 2.46 -17.26 -2.43
C SER A 150 2.08 -16.93 -1.00
N GLY A 151 1.60 -17.94 -0.25
CA GLY A 151 1.18 -17.79 1.14
C GLY A 151 -0.25 -17.28 1.28
N GLU A 152 -0.71 -17.13 2.52
CA GLU A 152 -2.07 -16.76 2.87
C GLU A 152 -2.11 -15.61 3.89
N GLY A 153 -3.23 -14.86 3.88
CA GLY A 153 -3.50 -13.81 4.85
C GLY A 153 -2.35 -12.79 4.98
N PRO A 154 -2.00 -12.38 6.20
CA PRO A 154 -0.94 -11.40 6.45
C PRO A 154 0.47 -11.89 6.11
N GLY A 155 0.65 -13.20 5.92
CA GLY A 155 1.91 -13.81 5.52
C GLY A 155 2.09 -13.91 4.01
N ARG A 156 1.17 -13.41 3.20
CA ARG A 156 1.22 -13.52 1.75
C ARG A 156 2.29 -12.61 1.16
N PHE A 157 3.13 -13.17 0.29
CA PHE A 157 4.29 -12.50 -0.30
C PHE A 157 4.33 -12.68 -1.82
N LEU A 158 5.20 -11.93 -2.48
CA LEU A 158 5.52 -12.09 -3.90
C LEU A 158 6.82 -12.89 -4.02
N ALA A 159 6.82 -13.88 -4.91
CA ALA A 159 8.02 -14.59 -5.33
C ALA A 159 8.35 -14.26 -6.79
N VAL A 160 9.64 -14.11 -7.08
CA VAL A 160 10.18 -13.86 -8.41
C VAL A 160 10.96 -15.09 -8.84
N TYR A 161 10.72 -15.57 -10.04
CA TYR A 161 11.30 -16.76 -10.62
C TYR A 161 12.05 -16.42 -11.92
N PRO A 162 13.04 -17.21 -12.31
CA PRO A 162 13.50 -17.19 -13.69
C PRO A 162 12.36 -17.52 -14.65
N GLU A 163 12.32 -16.91 -15.80
CA GLU A 163 11.28 -17.13 -16.82
C GLU A 163 11.09 -18.63 -17.13
N GLY A 164 9.83 -19.07 -17.21
CA GLY A 164 9.46 -20.47 -17.44
C GLY A 164 9.72 -21.44 -16.28
N LYS A 165 10.10 -20.95 -15.08
CA LYS A 165 10.50 -21.80 -13.93
C LYS A 165 9.73 -21.49 -12.65
N THR A 166 8.46 -21.14 -12.73
CA THR A 166 7.60 -20.85 -11.55
C THR A 166 7.36 -22.05 -10.63
N ASN A 167 7.73 -23.24 -11.05
CA ASN A 167 7.65 -24.48 -10.26
C ASN A 167 8.84 -24.71 -9.31
N LEU A 168 9.88 -23.85 -9.39
CA LEU A 168 11.01 -23.98 -8.47
C LEU A 168 10.58 -23.70 -7.03
N PRO A 169 11.15 -24.45 -6.05
CA PRO A 169 10.88 -24.18 -4.65
C PRO A 169 11.39 -22.80 -4.26
N VAL A 170 10.56 -22.01 -3.61
CA VAL A 170 10.95 -20.73 -3.04
C VAL A 170 11.00 -20.84 -1.52
N VAL A 171 12.08 -20.35 -0.94
CA VAL A 171 12.19 -20.24 0.52
C VAL A 171 11.36 -19.05 0.97
N PRO A 172 10.28 -19.27 1.76
CA PRO A 172 9.49 -18.16 2.26
C PRO A 172 10.35 -17.19 3.05
N PRO A 173 10.08 -15.88 2.99
CA PRO A 173 10.81 -14.92 3.79
C PRO A 173 10.60 -15.21 5.28
N VAL A 174 11.70 -15.17 6.04
CA VAL A 174 11.62 -15.34 7.49
C VAL A 174 10.78 -14.18 8.05
N LYS A 175 9.67 -14.50 8.71
CA LYS A 175 8.89 -13.49 9.43
C LYS A 175 9.82 -12.83 10.45
N PRO A 176 9.91 -11.47 10.47
CA PRO A 176 10.62 -10.83 11.56
C PRO A 176 10.00 -11.34 12.87
N ARG A 177 10.82 -11.85 13.76
CA ARG A 177 10.37 -12.32 15.09
C ARG A 177 9.68 -11.13 15.75
N GLY A 178 8.36 -11.20 15.86
CA GLY A 178 7.60 -10.22 16.63
C GLY A 178 8.18 -10.20 18.04
N PHE A 179 8.43 -9.00 18.56
CA PHE A 179 8.74 -8.83 19.97
C PHE A 179 7.59 -9.47 20.75
N SER A 180 7.84 -10.66 21.31
CA SER A 180 6.95 -11.26 22.28
C SER A 180 6.95 -10.32 23.50
N ARG A 181 5.87 -9.61 23.72
CA ARG A 181 5.65 -8.94 24.99
C ARG A 181 5.54 -10.03 26.05
N ARG A 182 6.52 -10.09 26.94
CA ARG A 182 6.35 -10.68 28.27
C ARG A 182 5.59 -9.69 29.15
#